data_b8fe472c837ab1c354da7dd8ce811e5c
#
_entry.id   b8fe472c837ab1c354da7dd8ce811e5c
#
_cell.length_a   1.000
_cell.length_b   1.000
_cell.length_c   1.000
_cell.angle_alpha   90.00
_cell.angle_beta   90.00
_cell.angle_gamma   90.00
#
_symmetry.space_group_name_H-M   'P 1'
#
loop_
_entity.id
_entity.type
_entity.pdbx_description
1 polymer ?
#
loop_
_entity_poly.entity_id
_entity_poly.type
_entity_poly.pdbx_seq_one_letter_code
_entity_poly.pdbx_strand_id
1 'polypeptide(L)'
;VARSVRTGWLTDMVAPRSAVRRAAPLVRALGGDAASEVELSRDPAARTARLPHEAFTVARDALTRGPVLVQVPRRGYLPGLACQRCREPARCPHCAGPLQLTSAGAVPVCRWCARPALDWCCPNCAGDRLRASSTGARRTADELGRAFQGVAVVTSGRDPDGAGVRDTVGPHPALVVATPGAEPVAEGGYAAALLLDGRLLLDRPDVRAGEEAVRRWLSAASLVRPAVEGGVVVLLADAALGPTQAVVRWDPEGYADRELDVRIASGLPPAARVAELVGAGADVAALLELTRLPTSARVLGPVPLPGRRFGEDPERVRALVTVPPGAGATLAAELQAAAGVRSARKDGGPVTVRIDPAVLE
;
A
#
# COMPACT_ATOMS: atom_id res chain seq x y z
N VAL A 1 1.36 15.22 -10.18
CA VAL A 1 0.46 16.37 -10.10
C VAL A 1 1.07 17.47 -9.22
N ALA A 2 1.33 17.24 -7.91
CA ALA A 2 1.88 18.25 -6.99
C ALA A 2 3.13 18.96 -7.54
N ARG A 3 4.09 18.20 -8.09
CA ARG A 3 5.27 18.79 -8.75
C ARG A 3 4.88 19.68 -9.93
N SER A 4 3.96 19.24 -10.79
CA SER A 4 3.57 19.99 -11.99
C SER A 4 2.81 21.26 -11.62
N VAL A 5 2.03 21.27 -10.57
CA VAL A 5 1.40 22.48 -10.00
C VAL A 5 2.47 23.41 -9.43
N ARG A 6 3.39 22.90 -8.60
CA ARG A 6 4.46 23.68 -7.96
C ARG A 6 5.43 24.31 -8.97
N THR A 7 5.64 23.67 -10.13
CA THR A 7 6.47 24.22 -11.23
C THR A 7 5.67 25.07 -12.23
N GLY A 8 4.39 25.31 -12.01
CA GLY A 8 3.54 26.10 -12.88
C GLY A 8 3.12 25.40 -14.19
N TRP A 9 3.39 24.12 -14.31
CA TRP A 9 3.00 23.31 -15.48
C TRP A 9 1.49 23.02 -15.55
N LEU A 10 0.86 22.93 -14.39
CA LEU A 10 -0.59 22.72 -14.24
C LEU A 10 -1.14 23.79 -13.30
N THR A 11 -2.31 24.31 -13.66
CA THR A 11 -3.12 25.09 -12.72
C THR A 11 -3.86 24.14 -11.80
N ASP A 12 -3.87 24.43 -10.50
CA ASP A 12 -4.66 23.68 -9.56
C ASP A 12 -6.15 23.95 -9.79
N MET A 13 -6.89 22.89 -10.14
CA MET A 13 -8.33 22.94 -10.38
C MET A 13 -9.10 22.16 -9.29
N VAL A 14 -8.46 21.88 -8.16
CA VAL A 14 -9.10 21.17 -7.06
C VAL A 14 -10.14 22.07 -6.39
N ALA A 15 -11.28 21.50 -6.03
CA ALA A 15 -12.32 22.22 -5.31
C ALA A 15 -11.76 22.76 -3.98
N PRO A 16 -12.21 23.96 -3.52
CA PRO A 16 -11.77 24.50 -2.25
C PRO A 16 -11.92 23.49 -1.11
N ARG A 17 -10.92 23.40 -0.22
CA ARG A 17 -10.91 22.46 0.92
C ARG A 17 -12.21 22.51 1.74
N SER A 18 -12.81 23.68 1.89
CA SER A 18 -14.09 23.85 2.60
C SER A 18 -15.23 23.14 1.89
N ALA A 19 -15.26 23.11 0.54
CA ALA A 19 -16.27 22.40 -0.23
C ALA A 19 -16.07 20.87 -0.12
N VAL A 20 -14.82 20.41 -0.27
CA VAL A 20 -14.45 18.99 -0.12
C VAL A 20 -14.84 18.49 1.27
N ARG A 21 -14.50 19.22 2.34
CA ARG A 21 -14.83 18.83 3.72
C ARG A 21 -16.32 18.83 4.03
N ARG A 22 -17.12 19.70 3.41
CA ARG A 22 -18.59 19.67 3.58
C ARG A 22 -19.22 18.42 2.97
N ALA A 23 -18.65 17.92 1.87
CA ALA A 23 -19.13 16.71 1.20
C ALA A 23 -18.52 15.41 1.82
N ALA A 24 -17.54 15.54 2.68
CA ALA A 24 -16.81 14.40 3.26
C ALA A 24 -17.58 13.73 4.39
N PRO A 25 -17.50 12.39 4.54
CA PRO A 25 -17.89 11.69 5.76
C PRO A 25 -16.96 12.03 6.92
N LEU A 26 -17.39 11.70 8.13
CA LEU A 26 -16.53 11.70 9.30
C LEU A 26 -15.56 10.53 9.22
N VAL A 27 -14.26 10.78 9.16
CA VAL A 27 -13.25 9.72 9.16
C VAL A 27 -12.62 9.58 10.55
N ARG A 28 -12.63 8.37 11.08
CA ARG A 28 -11.97 7.97 12.33
C ARG A 28 -10.87 6.97 12.04
N ALA A 29 -9.70 7.15 12.62
CA ALA A 29 -8.62 6.18 12.57
C ALA A 29 -8.46 5.53 13.95
N LEU A 30 -8.09 4.28 14.00
CA LEU A 30 -7.88 3.55 15.26
C LEU A 30 -6.79 4.23 16.11
N GLY A 31 -7.12 4.59 17.36
CA GLY A 31 -6.22 5.35 18.24
C GLY A 31 -6.07 6.83 17.85
N GLY A 32 -6.95 7.36 16.99
CA GLY A 32 -6.89 8.75 16.49
C GLY A 32 -7.61 9.77 17.36
N ASP A 33 -8.38 9.33 18.34
CA ASP A 33 -9.06 10.19 19.29
C ASP A 33 -9.04 9.61 20.72
N ALA A 34 -9.36 10.42 21.70
CA ALA A 34 -9.30 10.03 23.11
C ALA A 34 -10.22 8.84 23.44
N ALA A 35 -11.37 8.72 22.78
CA ALA A 35 -12.28 7.60 23.00
C ALA A 35 -11.70 6.28 22.50
N SER A 36 -11.12 6.28 21.30
CA SER A 36 -10.43 5.14 20.72
C SER A 36 -9.17 4.77 21.52
N GLU A 37 -8.42 5.74 22.05
CA GLU A 37 -7.28 5.47 22.92
C GLU A 37 -7.68 4.82 24.25
N VAL A 38 -8.77 5.28 24.86
CA VAL A 38 -9.32 4.67 26.07
C VAL A 38 -9.77 3.22 25.81
N GLU A 39 -10.43 2.96 24.69
CA GLU A 39 -10.83 1.61 24.30
C GLU A 39 -9.61 0.70 24.09
N LEU A 40 -8.59 1.18 23.36
CA LEU A 40 -7.33 0.46 23.15
C LEU A 40 -6.52 0.22 24.43
N SER A 41 -6.66 1.09 25.42
CA SER A 41 -6.03 0.90 26.74
C SER A 41 -6.73 -0.18 27.55
N ARG A 42 -8.06 -0.31 27.41
CA ARG A 42 -8.87 -1.34 28.08
C ARG A 42 -8.74 -2.70 27.42
N ASP A 43 -8.59 -2.75 26.11
CA ASP A 43 -8.38 -3.97 25.33
C ASP A 43 -7.19 -3.79 24.36
N PRO A 44 -5.95 -4.04 24.82
CA PRO A 44 -4.77 -3.99 23.96
C PRO A 44 -4.85 -4.93 22.73
N ALA A 45 -5.66 -6.00 22.82
CA ALA A 45 -5.88 -6.90 21.69
C ALA A 45 -6.68 -6.24 20.56
N ALA A 46 -7.42 -5.16 20.83
CA ALA A 46 -8.14 -4.40 19.81
C ALA A 46 -7.21 -3.82 18.73
N ARG A 47 -5.94 -3.47 19.08
CA ARG A 47 -4.92 -3.02 18.11
C ARG A 47 -4.61 -4.04 17.03
N THR A 48 -4.73 -5.31 17.37
CA THR A 48 -4.43 -6.44 16.48
C THR A 48 -5.67 -7.18 16.03
N ALA A 49 -6.83 -6.79 16.53
CA ALA A 49 -8.11 -7.31 16.10
C ALA A 49 -8.40 -6.83 14.67
N ARG A 50 -8.81 -7.73 13.79
CA ARG A 50 -9.14 -7.39 12.42
C ARG A 50 -10.41 -6.53 12.30
N LEU A 51 -11.36 -6.74 13.19
CA LEU A 51 -12.56 -5.93 13.36
C LEU A 51 -12.65 -5.52 14.85
N PRO A 52 -12.06 -4.40 15.24
CA PRO A 52 -12.18 -3.86 16.58
C PRO A 52 -13.63 -3.58 16.96
N HIS A 53 -13.93 -3.51 18.24
CA HIS A 53 -15.27 -3.26 18.76
C HIS A 53 -15.88 -1.96 18.22
N GLU A 54 -15.10 -0.89 18.13
CA GLU A 54 -15.53 0.38 17.53
C GLU A 54 -16.01 0.20 16.10
N ALA A 55 -15.24 -0.49 15.25
CA ALA A 55 -15.61 -0.74 13.86
C ALA A 55 -16.89 -1.60 13.76
N PHE A 56 -17.03 -2.60 14.65
CA PHE A 56 -18.24 -3.42 14.73
C PHE A 56 -19.46 -2.58 15.12
N THR A 57 -19.34 -1.73 16.13
CA THR A 57 -20.42 -0.87 16.61
C THR A 57 -20.85 0.13 15.53
N VAL A 58 -19.89 0.81 14.87
CA VAL A 58 -20.19 1.72 13.76
C VAL A 58 -20.92 1.00 12.63
N ALA A 59 -20.48 -0.21 12.26
CA ALA A 59 -21.15 -0.98 11.21
C ALA A 59 -22.58 -1.35 11.59
N ARG A 60 -22.79 -1.84 12.82
CA ARG A 60 -24.12 -2.23 13.32
C ARG A 60 -25.09 -1.04 13.32
N ASP A 61 -24.65 0.11 13.82
CA ASP A 61 -25.48 1.31 13.87
C ASP A 61 -25.77 1.86 12.46
N ALA A 62 -24.78 1.83 11.55
CA ALA A 62 -24.94 2.26 10.16
C ALA A 62 -25.90 1.36 9.36
N LEU A 63 -25.92 0.04 9.63
CA LEU A 63 -26.84 -0.91 8.99
C LEU A 63 -28.33 -0.63 9.27
N THR A 64 -28.65 0.14 10.30
CA THR A 64 -30.03 0.61 10.52
C THR A 64 -30.46 1.70 9.53
N ARG A 65 -29.51 2.32 8.83
CA ARG A 65 -29.69 3.48 7.95
C ARG A 65 -29.39 3.21 6.48
N GLY A 66 -28.74 2.06 6.16
CA GLY A 66 -28.40 1.70 4.78
C GLY A 66 -27.21 0.74 4.67
N PRO A 67 -26.67 0.56 3.46
CA PRO A 67 -25.55 -0.34 3.24
C PRO A 67 -24.26 0.17 3.87
N VAL A 68 -23.38 -0.77 4.24
CA VAL A 68 -22.06 -0.53 4.81
C VAL A 68 -21.00 -1.13 3.89
N LEU A 69 -20.06 -0.31 3.43
CA LEU A 69 -18.91 -0.76 2.63
C LEU A 69 -17.82 -1.34 3.54
N VAL A 70 -17.28 -2.48 3.17
CA VAL A 70 -16.11 -3.09 3.84
C VAL A 70 -15.02 -3.29 2.79
N GLN A 71 -14.05 -2.38 2.75
CA GLN A 71 -12.90 -2.51 1.86
C GLN A 71 -11.86 -3.43 2.47
N VAL A 72 -11.43 -4.44 1.69
CA VAL A 72 -10.41 -5.41 2.08
C VAL A 72 -9.36 -5.54 0.99
N PRO A 73 -8.07 -5.72 1.31
CA PRO A 73 -7.03 -5.94 0.31
C PRO A 73 -7.33 -7.15 -0.58
N ARG A 74 -6.90 -7.11 -1.85
CA ARG A 74 -7.03 -8.25 -2.79
C ARG A 74 -6.23 -9.46 -2.31
N ARG A 75 -6.71 -10.67 -2.67
CA ARG A 75 -5.87 -11.87 -2.72
C ARG A 75 -4.66 -11.58 -3.63
N GLY A 76 -3.46 -11.98 -3.20
CA GLY A 76 -2.22 -11.71 -3.95
C GLY A 76 -1.41 -10.53 -3.44
N TYR A 77 -1.94 -9.67 -2.57
CA TYR A 77 -1.08 -8.96 -1.64
C TYR A 77 -0.40 -10.03 -0.78
N LEU A 78 0.94 -10.08 -0.85
CA LEU A 78 1.72 -11.05 -0.08
C LEU A 78 1.26 -10.99 1.39
N PRO A 79 0.92 -12.12 2.00
CA PRO A 79 0.44 -12.13 3.36
C PRO A 79 1.50 -11.50 4.25
N GLY A 80 1.15 -10.42 4.96
CA GLY A 80 1.99 -9.92 6.02
C GLY A 80 2.18 -11.02 7.06
N LEU A 81 3.32 -11.04 7.72
CA LEU A 81 3.54 -11.91 8.86
C LEU A 81 3.23 -11.18 10.16
N ALA A 82 2.72 -11.91 11.12
CA ALA A 82 2.47 -11.45 12.46
C ALA A 82 2.91 -12.52 13.47
N CYS A 83 3.16 -12.09 14.69
CA CYS A 83 3.38 -13.01 15.82
C CYS A 83 2.17 -13.94 15.99
N GLN A 84 2.43 -15.24 16.14
CA GLN A 84 1.34 -16.20 16.33
C GLN A 84 0.64 -15.98 17.68
N ARG A 85 1.38 -15.53 18.71
CA ARG A 85 0.89 -15.39 20.08
C ARG A 85 0.07 -14.09 20.28
N CYS A 86 0.65 -12.93 19.99
CA CYS A 86 0.02 -11.63 20.27
C CYS A 86 -0.49 -10.90 19.03
N ARG A 87 -0.29 -11.47 17.83
CA ARG A 87 -0.69 -10.93 16.52
C ARG A 87 0.03 -9.63 16.12
N GLU A 88 1.01 -9.18 16.92
CA GLU A 88 1.83 -8.04 16.56
C GLU A 88 2.47 -8.25 15.18
N PRO A 89 2.47 -7.23 14.29
CA PRO A 89 3.13 -7.33 13.00
C PRO A 89 4.59 -7.72 13.10
N ALA A 90 5.01 -8.73 12.34
CA ALA A 90 6.40 -9.15 12.31
C ALA A 90 7.23 -8.16 11.49
N ARG A 91 8.17 -7.50 12.15
CA ARG A 91 9.05 -6.50 11.57
C ARG A 91 10.48 -6.98 11.51
N CYS A 92 11.21 -6.52 10.50
CA CYS A 92 12.63 -6.76 10.34
C CYS A 92 13.42 -6.09 11.47
N PRO A 93 14.33 -6.78 12.16
CA PRO A 93 15.15 -6.18 13.23
C PRO A 93 16.13 -5.11 12.72
N HIS A 94 16.42 -5.07 11.40
CA HIS A 94 17.40 -4.15 10.82
C HIS A 94 16.79 -2.85 10.28
N CYS A 95 15.58 -2.91 9.69
CA CYS A 95 14.98 -1.75 9.01
C CYS A 95 13.50 -1.55 9.32
N ALA A 96 12.94 -2.33 10.27
CA ALA A 96 11.53 -2.34 10.61
C ALA A 96 10.58 -2.65 9.44
N GLY A 97 11.08 -3.08 8.30
CA GLY A 97 10.29 -3.49 7.14
C GLY A 97 9.48 -4.76 7.41
N PRO A 98 8.42 -5.02 6.66
CA PRO A 98 7.58 -6.20 6.84
C PRO A 98 8.31 -7.48 6.43
N LEU A 99 8.10 -8.55 7.19
CA LEU A 99 8.63 -9.88 6.89
C LEU A 99 7.68 -10.67 5.99
N GLN A 100 8.24 -11.55 5.15
CA GLN A 100 7.52 -12.50 4.33
C GLN A 100 8.14 -13.89 4.40
N LEU A 101 7.34 -14.92 4.09
CA LEU A 101 7.81 -16.27 3.82
C LEU A 101 7.72 -16.51 2.31
N THR A 102 8.77 -17.07 1.71
CA THR A 102 8.78 -17.49 0.30
C THR A 102 8.10 -18.83 0.10
N SER A 103 8.13 -19.69 1.13
CA SER A 103 7.44 -20.98 1.18
C SER A 103 7.16 -21.38 2.62
N ALA A 104 6.36 -22.44 2.81
CA ALA A 104 6.13 -22.99 4.15
C ALA A 104 7.45 -23.51 4.73
N GLY A 105 7.80 -23.09 5.94
CA GLY A 105 9.03 -23.47 6.63
C GLY A 105 10.29 -22.74 6.16
N ALA A 106 10.19 -21.81 5.20
CA ALA A 106 11.32 -20.98 4.82
C ALA A 106 11.68 -19.97 5.92
N VAL A 107 12.94 -19.53 5.92
CA VAL A 107 13.38 -18.42 6.76
C VAL A 107 12.65 -17.14 6.37
N PRO A 108 12.09 -16.39 7.33
CA PRO A 108 11.48 -15.10 7.03
C PRO A 108 12.49 -14.14 6.43
N VAL A 109 12.10 -13.42 5.36
CA VAL A 109 12.93 -12.43 4.68
C VAL A 109 12.25 -11.07 4.70
N CYS A 110 13.01 -10.01 4.91
CA CYS A 110 12.50 -8.66 4.87
C CYS A 110 12.13 -8.25 3.44
N ARG A 111 10.93 -7.70 3.25
CA ARG A 111 10.47 -7.22 1.94
C ARG A 111 11.16 -5.93 1.49
N TRP A 112 11.75 -5.16 2.41
CA TRP A 112 12.39 -3.89 2.08
C TRP A 112 13.91 -4.04 1.88
N CYS A 113 14.61 -4.70 2.81
CA CYS A 113 16.07 -4.81 2.76
C CYS A 113 16.59 -6.20 2.33
N ALA A 114 15.69 -7.14 2.02
CA ALA A 114 15.96 -8.52 1.60
C ALA A 114 16.76 -9.37 2.62
N ARG A 115 17.06 -8.86 3.81
CA ARG A 115 17.80 -9.61 4.85
C ARG A 115 16.95 -10.72 5.46
N PRO A 116 17.51 -11.92 5.67
CA PRO A 116 16.86 -12.97 6.41
C PRO A 116 16.75 -12.59 7.89
N ALA A 117 15.67 -13.01 8.53
CA ALA A 117 15.41 -12.84 9.95
C ALA A 117 15.40 -14.22 10.64
N LEU A 118 16.60 -14.82 10.78
CA LEU A 118 16.79 -16.19 11.29
C LEU A 118 16.26 -16.35 12.71
N ASP A 119 16.62 -15.41 13.59
CA ASP A 119 16.30 -15.46 15.02
C ASP A 119 15.23 -14.42 15.36
N TRP A 120 14.22 -14.29 14.51
CA TRP A 120 13.16 -13.33 14.77
C TRP A 120 12.41 -13.66 16.05
N CYS A 121 12.32 -12.66 16.93
CA CYS A 121 11.57 -12.70 18.16
C CYS A 121 10.61 -11.50 18.20
N CYS A 122 9.41 -11.73 18.69
CA CYS A 122 8.39 -10.67 18.80
C CYS A 122 8.80 -9.64 19.87
N PRO A 123 8.93 -8.35 19.53
CA PRO A 123 9.32 -7.33 20.51
C PRO A 123 8.27 -7.11 21.61
N ASN A 124 7.00 -7.50 21.37
CA ASN A 124 5.91 -7.31 22.31
C ASN A 124 5.77 -8.47 23.34
N CYS A 125 5.94 -9.73 22.89
CA CYS A 125 5.65 -10.89 23.78
C CYS A 125 6.74 -11.95 23.77
N ALA A 126 7.88 -11.69 23.15
CA ALA A 126 9.01 -12.61 22.99
C ALA A 126 8.67 -13.96 22.32
N GLY A 127 7.52 -14.07 21.63
CA GLY A 127 7.17 -15.26 20.84
C GLY A 127 8.01 -15.38 19.58
N ASP A 128 8.37 -16.58 19.20
CA ASP A 128 9.24 -16.92 18.05
C ASP A 128 8.48 -17.44 16.83
N ARG A 129 7.18 -17.67 16.96
CA ARG A 129 6.36 -18.24 15.87
C ARG A 129 5.62 -17.17 15.07
N LEU A 130 5.65 -17.35 13.77
CA LEU A 130 4.99 -16.48 12.80
C LEU A 130 3.72 -17.11 12.24
N ARG A 131 2.77 -16.26 11.91
CA ARG A 131 1.55 -16.61 11.16
C ARG A 131 1.29 -15.64 10.03
N ALA A 132 0.63 -16.08 8.97
CA ALA A 132 0.11 -15.19 7.95
C ALA A 132 -1.01 -14.31 8.53
N SER A 133 -0.96 -13.00 8.28
CA SER A 133 -1.91 -12.01 8.82
C SER A 133 -2.98 -11.56 7.82
N SER A 134 -2.91 -11.96 6.54
CA SER A 134 -3.88 -11.54 5.55
C SER A 134 -5.04 -12.53 5.39
N THR A 135 -6.23 -11.97 5.27
CA THR A 135 -7.46 -12.74 5.01
C THR A 135 -8.12 -12.14 3.76
N GLY A 136 -8.41 -12.97 2.76
CA GLY A 136 -9.05 -12.52 1.51
C GLY A 136 -10.53 -12.09 1.72
N ALA A 137 -11.08 -11.39 0.71
CA ALA A 137 -12.45 -10.84 0.76
C ALA A 137 -13.52 -11.90 1.08
N ARG A 138 -13.41 -13.10 0.50
CA ARG A 138 -14.35 -14.20 0.77
C ARG A 138 -14.40 -14.60 2.24
N ARG A 139 -13.24 -14.85 2.85
CA ARG A 139 -13.19 -15.20 4.27
C ARG A 139 -13.67 -14.06 5.16
N THR A 140 -13.42 -12.81 4.77
CA THR A 140 -13.99 -11.65 5.46
C THR A 140 -15.51 -11.64 5.36
N ALA A 141 -16.07 -11.91 4.18
CA ALA A 141 -17.52 -12.01 3.99
C ALA A 141 -18.13 -13.10 4.87
N ASP A 142 -17.49 -14.28 4.96
CA ASP A 142 -17.93 -15.39 5.83
C ASP A 142 -17.85 -15.02 7.32
N GLU A 143 -16.79 -14.31 7.75
CA GLU A 143 -16.64 -13.84 9.13
C GLU A 143 -17.68 -12.78 9.49
N LEU A 144 -17.93 -11.82 8.60
CA LEU A 144 -18.93 -10.78 8.77
C LEU A 144 -20.36 -11.35 8.75
N GLY A 145 -20.66 -12.30 7.87
CA GLY A 145 -21.98 -12.97 7.84
C GLY A 145 -22.31 -13.68 9.14
N ARG A 146 -21.29 -14.24 9.81
CA ARG A 146 -21.47 -14.85 11.15
C ARG A 146 -21.62 -13.82 12.26
N ALA A 147 -20.93 -12.68 12.14
CA ALA A 147 -20.98 -11.61 13.15
C ALA A 147 -22.26 -10.76 13.06
N PHE A 148 -22.82 -10.60 11.85
CA PHE A 148 -24.02 -9.80 11.57
C PHE A 148 -25.16 -10.69 11.04
N GLN A 149 -25.71 -11.51 11.92
CA GLN A 149 -26.81 -12.44 11.56
C GLN A 149 -28.03 -11.69 11.01
N GLY A 150 -28.62 -12.22 9.95
CA GLY A 150 -29.77 -11.62 9.29
C GLY A 150 -29.48 -10.45 8.35
N VAL A 151 -28.21 -10.05 8.19
CA VAL A 151 -27.78 -9.01 7.25
C VAL A 151 -27.26 -9.65 5.97
N ALA A 152 -27.71 -9.16 4.81
CA ALA A 152 -27.20 -9.60 3.52
C ALA A 152 -25.71 -9.23 3.37
N VAL A 153 -24.89 -10.17 2.90
CA VAL A 153 -23.47 -9.94 2.57
C VAL A 153 -23.29 -10.04 1.07
N VAL A 154 -22.85 -8.95 0.45
CA VAL A 154 -22.58 -8.82 -0.99
C VAL A 154 -21.07 -8.73 -1.18
N THR A 155 -20.52 -9.46 -2.15
CA THR A 155 -19.09 -9.38 -2.50
C THR A 155 -18.90 -8.73 -3.87
N SER A 156 -17.84 -7.89 -4.00
CA SER A 156 -17.42 -7.29 -5.26
C SER A 156 -15.89 -7.32 -5.38
N GLY A 157 -15.38 -7.93 -6.44
CA GLY A 157 -13.94 -8.07 -6.64
C GLY A 157 -13.61 -8.87 -7.89
N ARG A 158 -12.33 -8.78 -8.30
CA ARG A 158 -11.79 -9.53 -9.46
C ARG A 158 -11.10 -10.84 -9.02
N ASP A 159 -11.59 -11.47 -7.96
CA ASP A 159 -11.06 -12.77 -7.55
C ASP A 159 -11.57 -13.87 -8.50
N PRO A 160 -10.74 -14.85 -8.88
CA PRO A 160 -11.13 -15.92 -9.81
C PRO A 160 -12.37 -16.72 -9.35
N ASP A 161 -12.55 -16.84 -8.04
CA ASP A 161 -13.67 -17.57 -7.40
C ASP A 161 -14.77 -16.63 -6.87
N GLY A 162 -14.74 -15.34 -7.25
CA GLY A 162 -15.64 -14.31 -6.72
C GLY A 162 -16.88 -14.08 -7.59
N ALA A 163 -17.84 -13.34 -7.03
CA ALA A 163 -19.09 -12.94 -7.73
C ALA A 163 -18.88 -11.90 -8.85
N GLY A 164 -17.63 -11.59 -9.19
CA GLY A 164 -17.28 -10.54 -10.14
C GLY A 164 -17.33 -9.13 -9.55
N VAL A 165 -17.04 -8.13 -10.39
CA VAL A 165 -17.16 -6.71 -10.01
C VAL A 165 -18.60 -6.27 -10.24
N ARG A 166 -19.17 -5.61 -9.24
CA ARG A 166 -20.51 -5.00 -9.31
C ARG A 166 -20.36 -3.50 -9.49
N ASP A 167 -21.21 -2.90 -10.30
CA ASP A 167 -21.21 -1.45 -10.52
C ASP A 167 -22.03 -0.73 -9.46
N THR A 168 -23.15 -1.31 -9.02
CA THR A 168 -24.09 -0.69 -8.08
C THR A 168 -24.62 -1.67 -7.04
N VAL A 169 -25.10 -1.11 -5.92
CA VAL A 169 -25.92 -1.80 -4.90
C VAL A 169 -27.09 -0.91 -4.49
N GLY A 170 -28.19 -1.54 -4.10
CA GLY A 170 -29.39 -0.82 -3.63
C GLY A 170 -29.19 -0.12 -2.28
N PRO A 171 -30.22 0.64 -1.83
CA PRO A 171 -30.14 1.46 -0.61
C PRO A 171 -30.39 0.66 0.67
N HIS A 172 -30.76 -0.62 0.57
CA HIS A 172 -31.14 -1.45 1.72
C HIS A 172 -29.93 -1.86 2.57
N PRO A 173 -30.13 -2.13 3.88
CA PRO A 173 -29.09 -2.63 4.76
C PRO A 173 -28.39 -3.88 4.20
N ALA A 174 -27.10 -3.77 3.97
CA ALA A 174 -26.25 -4.86 3.50
C ALA A 174 -24.78 -4.56 3.85
N LEU A 175 -23.99 -5.60 4.08
CA LEU A 175 -22.53 -5.52 4.15
C LEU A 175 -21.96 -5.77 2.76
N VAL A 176 -21.29 -4.77 2.19
CA VAL A 176 -20.70 -4.83 0.86
C VAL A 176 -19.19 -4.99 0.97
N VAL A 177 -18.69 -6.20 0.83
CA VAL A 177 -17.26 -6.52 0.93
C VAL A 177 -16.63 -6.35 -0.45
N ALA A 178 -15.77 -5.35 -0.59
CA ALA A 178 -15.14 -5.02 -1.86
C ALA A 178 -13.61 -4.95 -1.76
N THR A 179 -12.95 -5.26 -2.89
CA THR A 179 -11.49 -5.02 -3.01
C THR A 179 -11.24 -3.66 -3.64
N PRO A 180 -10.09 -2.98 -3.32
CA PRO A 180 -9.79 -1.65 -3.85
C PRO A 180 -9.92 -1.54 -5.36
N GLY A 181 -10.75 -0.59 -5.81
CA GLY A 181 -11.11 -0.36 -7.23
C GLY A 181 -12.19 -1.30 -7.77
N ALA A 182 -12.93 -1.97 -6.89
CA ALA A 182 -14.11 -2.77 -7.22
C ALA A 182 -15.29 -2.44 -6.29
N GLU A 183 -15.24 -1.31 -5.60
CA GLU A 183 -16.32 -0.83 -4.74
C GLU A 183 -17.52 -0.41 -5.59
N PRO A 184 -18.70 -1.03 -5.43
CA PRO A 184 -19.90 -0.59 -6.13
C PRO A 184 -20.43 0.73 -5.56
N VAL A 185 -21.09 1.50 -6.40
CA VAL A 185 -21.80 2.72 -5.94
C VAL A 185 -23.11 2.31 -5.27
N ALA A 186 -23.32 2.75 -4.03
CA ALA A 186 -24.58 2.54 -3.35
C ALA A 186 -25.59 3.64 -3.71
N GLU A 187 -26.83 3.25 -3.99
CA GLU A 187 -27.93 4.19 -4.20
C GLU A 187 -28.14 5.02 -2.93
N GLY A 188 -28.04 6.34 -3.02
CA GLY A 188 -28.07 7.27 -1.88
C GLY A 188 -26.83 7.24 -1.00
N GLY A 189 -25.73 6.60 -1.42
CA GLY A 189 -24.45 6.50 -0.72
C GLY A 189 -24.45 5.50 0.44
N TYR A 190 -23.27 5.06 0.85
CA TYR A 190 -23.08 4.19 2.00
C TYR A 190 -23.35 4.93 3.31
N ALA A 191 -23.97 4.28 4.30
CA ALA A 191 -24.14 4.82 5.64
C ALA A 191 -22.83 4.82 6.43
N ALA A 192 -21.94 3.85 6.17
CA ALA A 192 -20.57 3.83 6.68
C ALA A 192 -19.63 3.05 5.77
N ALA A 193 -18.32 3.22 5.97
CA ALA A 193 -17.29 2.34 5.41
C ALA A 193 -16.30 1.89 6.47
N LEU A 194 -15.89 0.62 6.40
CA LEU A 194 -14.80 0.03 7.16
C LEU A 194 -13.63 -0.25 6.21
N LEU A 195 -12.52 0.45 6.39
CA LEU A 195 -11.31 0.28 5.59
C LEU A 195 -10.35 -0.63 6.35
N LEU A 196 -10.46 -1.95 6.10
CA LEU A 196 -9.74 -2.96 6.86
C LEU A 196 -8.31 -3.17 6.32
N ASP A 197 -7.46 -3.74 7.18
CA ASP A 197 -6.11 -4.17 6.82
C ASP A 197 -5.26 -3.05 6.14
N GLY A 198 -5.45 -1.79 6.54
CA GLY A 198 -4.78 -0.62 5.94
C GLY A 198 -3.26 -0.74 5.90
N ARG A 199 -2.67 -1.41 6.90
CA ARG A 199 -1.26 -1.70 6.95
C ARG A 199 -0.74 -2.47 5.71
N LEU A 200 -1.52 -3.38 5.14
CA LEU A 200 -1.09 -4.15 3.97
C LEU A 200 -0.91 -3.28 2.73
N LEU A 201 -1.59 -2.16 2.64
CA LEU A 201 -1.39 -1.17 1.58
C LEU A 201 -0.09 -0.39 1.79
N LEU A 202 0.25 -0.05 3.04
CA LEU A 202 1.43 0.73 3.40
C LEU A 202 2.72 -0.09 3.42
N ASP A 203 2.64 -1.39 3.74
CA ASP A 203 3.78 -2.30 3.86
C ASP A 203 4.33 -2.78 2.49
N ARG A 204 3.84 -2.24 1.39
CA ARG A 204 4.36 -2.59 0.06
C ARG A 204 5.78 -2.05 -0.11
N PRO A 205 6.69 -2.82 -0.76
CA PRO A 205 8.03 -2.34 -1.10
C PRO A 205 7.98 -1.44 -2.33
N ASP A 206 7.19 -0.37 -2.26
CA ASP A 206 6.95 0.58 -3.34
C ASP A 206 7.05 1.99 -2.77
N VAL A 207 7.86 2.83 -3.38
CA VAL A 207 8.01 4.23 -2.96
C VAL A 207 6.69 5.01 -3.01
N ARG A 208 5.69 4.54 -3.75
CA ARG A 208 4.34 5.15 -3.85
C ARG A 208 3.30 4.48 -2.96
N ALA A 209 3.70 3.57 -2.08
CA ALA A 209 2.75 2.82 -1.24
C ALA A 209 1.83 3.74 -0.43
N GLY A 210 2.36 4.80 0.16
CA GLY A 210 1.58 5.78 0.93
C GLY A 210 0.59 6.57 0.06
N GLU A 211 1.04 7.08 -1.09
CA GLU A 211 0.19 7.82 -2.04
C GLU A 211 -0.97 6.94 -2.56
N GLU A 212 -0.65 5.70 -2.92
CA GLU A 212 -1.64 4.75 -3.41
C GLU A 212 -2.64 4.32 -2.32
N ALA A 213 -2.20 4.19 -1.07
CA ALA A 213 -3.07 3.94 0.06
C ALA A 213 -4.06 5.10 0.27
N VAL A 214 -3.57 6.35 0.33
CA VAL A 214 -4.41 7.55 0.45
C VAL A 214 -5.43 7.62 -0.69
N ARG A 215 -4.98 7.42 -1.94
CA ARG A 215 -5.87 7.43 -3.09
C ARG A 215 -7.00 6.40 -2.97
N ARG A 216 -6.69 5.16 -2.59
CA ARG A 216 -7.68 4.08 -2.47
C ARG A 216 -8.65 4.32 -1.32
N TRP A 217 -8.14 4.77 -0.19
CA TRP A 217 -8.99 5.07 0.98
C TRP A 217 -9.93 6.24 0.72
N LEU A 218 -9.43 7.33 0.11
CA LEU A 218 -10.28 8.45 -0.25
C LEU A 218 -11.31 8.09 -1.33
N SER A 219 -10.93 7.23 -2.32
CA SER A 219 -11.89 6.74 -3.31
C SER A 219 -13.03 5.94 -2.67
N ALA A 220 -12.73 5.06 -1.71
CA ALA A 220 -13.77 4.32 -0.99
C ALA A 220 -14.59 5.25 -0.07
N ALA A 221 -13.92 6.16 0.64
CA ALA A 221 -14.56 7.11 1.54
C ALA A 221 -15.50 8.08 0.81
N SER A 222 -15.19 8.45 -0.45
CA SER A 222 -16.06 9.32 -1.25
C SER A 222 -17.41 8.69 -1.65
N LEU A 223 -17.57 7.38 -1.49
CA LEU A 223 -18.83 6.68 -1.70
C LEU A 223 -19.76 6.73 -0.47
N VAL A 224 -19.26 7.22 0.66
CA VAL A 224 -20.01 7.35 1.91
C VAL A 224 -20.71 8.71 1.95
N ARG A 225 -21.91 8.73 2.52
CA ARG A 225 -22.68 9.97 2.72
C ARG A 225 -21.87 11.03 3.46
N PRO A 226 -22.12 12.32 3.27
CA PRO A 226 -21.51 13.38 4.06
C PRO A 226 -21.71 13.19 5.58
N ALA A 227 -20.79 13.73 6.38
CA ALA A 227 -20.87 13.68 7.84
C ALA A 227 -22.16 14.27 8.39
N VAL A 228 -22.68 15.34 7.74
CA VAL A 228 -23.97 15.97 8.10
C VAL A 228 -25.17 15.04 7.91
N GLU A 229 -25.05 14.03 7.08
CA GLU A 229 -26.03 12.97 6.86
C GLU A 229 -25.72 11.70 7.69
N GLY A 230 -24.75 11.81 8.61
CA GLY A 230 -24.32 10.74 9.50
C GLY A 230 -23.39 9.71 8.86
N GLY A 231 -22.74 10.03 7.73
CA GLY A 231 -21.74 9.17 7.09
C GLY A 231 -20.45 9.06 7.91
N VAL A 232 -19.99 7.84 8.16
CA VAL A 232 -18.79 7.55 8.96
C VAL A 232 -17.88 6.56 8.25
N VAL A 233 -16.57 6.83 8.28
CA VAL A 233 -15.53 5.92 7.81
C VAL A 233 -14.64 5.54 8.98
N VAL A 234 -14.45 4.24 9.20
CA VAL A 234 -13.47 3.71 10.15
C VAL A 234 -12.27 3.17 9.38
N LEU A 235 -11.12 3.80 9.56
CA LEU A 235 -9.85 3.41 8.93
C LEU A 235 -8.99 2.62 9.92
N LEU A 236 -8.77 1.34 9.63
CA LEU A 236 -7.94 0.47 10.44
C LEU A 236 -6.46 0.57 10.01
N ALA A 237 -5.87 1.68 10.32
CA ALA A 237 -4.46 1.98 10.15
C ALA A 237 -3.98 2.85 11.32
N ASP A 238 -2.68 2.80 11.61
CA ASP A 238 -2.09 3.62 12.68
C ASP A 238 -2.35 5.11 12.43
N ALA A 239 -3.01 5.74 13.41
CA ALA A 239 -3.40 7.14 13.36
C ALA A 239 -2.20 8.11 13.26
N ALA A 240 -1.02 7.73 13.74
CA ALA A 240 0.18 8.57 13.70
C ALA A 240 0.77 8.70 12.29
N LEU A 241 0.41 7.81 11.35
CA LEU A 241 0.99 7.80 10.01
C LEU A 241 0.46 8.94 9.13
N GLY A 242 1.36 9.58 8.38
CA GLY A 242 1.03 10.66 7.44
C GLY A 242 -0.12 10.32 6.46
N PRO A 243 -0.10 9.15 5.79
CA PRO A 243 -1.20 8.71 4.94
C PRO A 243 -2.56 8.63 5.66
N THR A 244 -2.58 8.10 6.88
CA THR A 244 -3.79 8.01 7.71
C THR A 244 -4.33 9.40 8.04
N GLN A 245 -3.46 10.30 8.47
CA GLN A 245 -3.82 11.69 8.79
C GLN A 245 -4.33 12.46 7.56
N ALA A 246 -3.82 12.16 6.37
CA ALA A 246 -4.31 12.75 5.12
C ALA A 246 -5.78 12.41 4.86
N VAL A 247 -6.17 11.16 5.13
CA VAL A 247 -7.56 10.71 4.96
C VAL A 247 -8.47 11.27 6.05
N VAL A 248 -8.04 11.22 7.32
CA VAL A 248 -8.81 11.78 8.45
C VAL A 248 -9.12 13.27 8.24
N ARG A 249 -8.17 14.01 7.69
CA ARG A 249 -8.30 15.46 7.45
C ARG A 249 -8.88 15.81 6.08
N TRP A 250 -9.12 14.85 5.22
CA TRP A 250 -9.44 15.07 3.82
C TRP A 250 -8.46 16.04 3.16
N ASP A 251 -7.15 15.77 3.33
CA ASP A 251 -6.05 16.62 2.88
C ASP A 251 -5.06 15.87 1.95
N PRO A 252 -5.51 15.37 0.79
CA PRO A 252 -4.62 14.70 -0.14
C PRO A 252 -3.57 15.65 -0.74
N GLU A 253 -3.90 16.93 -0.90
CA GLU A 253 -3.00 17.96 -1.43
C GLU A 253 -1.83 18.19 -0.48
N GLY A 254 -2.10 18.54 0.78
CA GLY A 254 -1.04 18.74 1.76
C GLY A 254 -0.22 17.49 2.03
N TYR A 255 -0.79 16.28 1.88
CA TYR A 255 -0.02 15.05 1.92
C TYR A 255 0.92 14.93 0.71
N ALA A 256 0.41 15.20 -0.50
CA ALA A 256 1.21 15.13 -1.72
C ALA A 256 2.36 16.14 -1.72
N ASP A 257 2.15 17.32 -1.16
CA ASP A 257 3.19 18.34 -1.00
C ASP A 257 4.30 17.89 -0.04
N ARG A 258 3.94 17.40 1.15
CA ARG A 258 4.91 16.86 2.11
C ARG A 258 5.68 15.67 1.54
N GLU A 259 5.00 14.77 0.84
CA GLU A 259 5.63 13.63 0.17
C GLU A 259 6.61 14.10 -0.92
N LEU A 260 6.24 15.14 -1.69
CA LEU A 260 7.13 15.73 -2.69
C LEU A 260 8.39 16.32 -2.06
N ASP A 261 8.29 16.99 -0.91
CA ASP A 261 9.45 17.52 -0.20
C ASP A 261 10.42 16.40 0.23
N VAL A 262 9.87 15.29 0.75
CA VAL A 262 10.67 14.10 1.08
C VAL A 262 11.36 13.52 -0.16
N ARG A 263 10.62 13.48 -1.32
CA ARG A 263 11.20 12.99 -2.59
C ARG A 263 12.29 13.90 -3.13
N ILE A 264 12.15 15.21 -2.99
CA ILE A 264 13.19 16.19 -3.35
C ILE A 264 14.44 15.95 -2.50
N ALA A 265 14.28 15.88 -1.18
CA ALA A 265 15.40 15.66 -0.26
C ALA A 265 16.12 14.33 -0.48
N SER A 266 15.36 13.28 -0.86
CA SER A 266 15.90 11.94 -1.08
C SER A 266 16.41 11.68 -2.50
N GLY A 267 16.15 12.59 -3.45
CA GLY A 267 16.49 12.39 -4.88
C GLY A 267 15.68 11.23 -5.51
N LEU A 268 14.39 11.11 -5.15
CA LEU A 268 13.50 10.06 -5.63
C LEU A 268 12.42 10.62 -6.58
N PRO A 269 11.81 9.77 -7.43
CA PRO A 269 10.70 10.20 -8.28
C PRO A 269 9.52 10.76 -7.46
N PRO A 270 8.84 11.78 -7.95
CA PRO A 270 8.97 12.45 -9.25
C PRO A 270 10.02 13.59 -9.28
N ALA A 271 10.75 13.84 -8.20
CA ALA A 271 11.76 14.89 -8.13
C ALA A 271 13.05 14.52 -8.87
N ALA A 272 13.29 13.23 -9.09
CA ALA A 272 14.39 12.70 -9.91
C ALA A 272 13.84 11.80 -11.03
N ARG A 273 14.66 11.56 -12.05
CA ARG A 273 14.46 10.52 -13.06
C ARG A 273 15.21 9.27 -12.60
N VAL A 274 14.65 8.11 -12.90
CA VAL A 274 15.20 6.83 -12.44
C VAL A 274 15.32 5.85 -13.60
N ALA A 275 16.47 5.15 -13.66
CA ALA A 275 16.62 3.93 -14.43
C ALA A 275 16.70 2.74 -13.46
N GLU A 276 15.89 1.73 -13.69
CA GLU A 276 15.95 0.43 -13.02
C GLU A 276 16.68 -0.57 -13.92
N LEU A 277 17.70 -1.22 -13.37
CA LEU A 277 18.49 -2.27 -14.03
C LEU A 277 18.28 -3.57 -13.27
N VAL A 278 17.85 -4.64 -13.98
CA VAL A 278 17.60 -5.95 -13.39
C VAL A 278 18.26 -7.04 -14.24
N GLY A 279 19.10 -7.88 -13.62
CA GLY A 279 19.82 -8.96 -14.27
C GLY A 279 20.68 -9.74 -13.28
N ALA A 280 21.56 -10.62 -13.77
CA ALA A 280 22.60 -11.22 -12.95
C ALA A 280 23.57 -10.15 -12.45
N GLY A 281 24.12 -10.33 -11.25
CA GLY A 281 24.96 -9.32 -10.61
C GLY A 281 26.15 -8.85 -11.45
N ALA A 282 26.85 -9.80 -12.07
CA ALA A 282 27.99 -9.51 -12.98
C ALA A 282 27.54 -8.71 -14.22
N ASP A 283 26.37 -9.02 -14.78
CA ASP A 283 25.85 -8.37 -15.99
C ASP A 283 25.41 -6.94 -15.70
N VAL A 284 24.78 -6.69 -14.55
CA VAL A 284 24.38 -5.34 -14.10
C VAL A 284 25.62 -4.49 -13.84
N ALA A 285 26.66 -5.05 -13.19
CA ALA A 285 27.93 -4.36 -12.96
C ALA A 285 28.61 -3.99 -14.29
N ALA A 286 28.74 -4.95 -15.22
CA ALA A 286 29.34 -4.71 -16.52
C ALA A 286 28.59 -3.65 -17.36
N LEU A 287 27.25 -3.61 -17.27
CA LEU A 287 26.47 -2.57 -17.94
C LEU A 287 26.74 -1.20 -17.31
N LEU A 288 26.81 -1.09 -15.98
CA LEU A 288 27.10 0.17 -15.29
C LEU A 288 28.50 0.69 -15.60
N GLU A 289 29.51 -0.18 -15.67
CA GLU A 289 30.88 0.16 -16.04
C GLU A 289 31.02 0.74 -17.47
N LEU A 290 30.24 0.19 -18.41
CA LEU A 290 30.20 0.67 -19.79
C LEU A 290 29.38 1.96 -19.96
N THR A 291 28.51 2.28 -19.01
CA THR A 291 27.63 3.44 -19.09
C THR A 291 28.37 4.70 -18.66
N ARG A 292 28.42 5.74 -19.52
CA ARG A 292 28.93 7.06 -19.15
C ARG A 292 27.90 7.82 -18.33
N LEU A 293 27.83 7.49 -17.04
CA LEU A 293 26.87 8.12 -16.16
C LEU A 293 27.13 9.63 -16.03
N PRO A 294 26.07 10.48 -16.06
CA PRO A 294 26.18 11.89 -15.69
C PRO A 294 26.84 12.06 -14.32
N THR A 295 27.62 13.12 -14.10
CA THR A 295 28.28 13.39 -12.82
C THR A 295 27.31 13.57 -11.64
N SER A 296 26.08 13.96 -11.94
CA SER A 296 24.98 14.06 -10.97
C SER A 296 24.25 12.74 -10.70
N ALA A 297 24.66 11.64 -11.35
CA ALA A 297 24.03 10.35 -11.17
C ALA A 297 24.37 9.75 -9.80
N ARG A 298 23.40 9.11 -9.20
CA ARG A 298 23.59 8.29 -7.99
C ARG A 298 23.16 6.86 -8.31
N VAL A 299 24.01 5.89 -7.99
CA VAL A 299 23.70 4.46 -8.12
C VAL A 299 23.33 3.92 -6.75
N LEU A 300 22.16 3.31 -6.67
CA LEU A 300 21.62 2.65 -5.47
C LEU A 300 21.57 1.15 -5.72
N GLY A 301 22.18 0.36 -4.86
CA GLY A 301 22.37 -1.07 -5.05
C GLY A 301 23.73 -1.39 -5.68
N PRO A 302 23.91 -2.55 -6.32
CA PRO A 302 22.89 -3.60 -6.55
C PRO A 302 22.43 -4.29 -5.27
N VAL A 303 21.16 -4.66 -5.22
CA VAL A 303 20.57 -5.44 -4.14
C VAL A 303 19.96 -6.73 -4.69
N PRO A 304 20.08 -7.89 -4.00
CA PRO A 304 19.44 -9.13 -4.41
C PRO A 304 17.92 -8.94 -4.52
N LEU A 305 17.32 -9.47 -5.59
CA LEU A 305 15.88 -9.58 -5.71
C LEU A 305 15.44 -10.89 -5.07
N PRO A 306 14.47 -10.88 -4.12
CA PRO A 306 13.89 -12.13 -3.65
C PRO A 306 13.21 -12.83 -4.82
N GLY A 307 13.53 -14.13 -5.03
CA GLY A 307 12.92 -14.94 -6.09
C GLY A 307 11.40 -14.90 -5.98
N ARG A 308 10.74 -14.49 -7.04
CA ARG A 308 9.27 -14.38 -7.08
C ARG A 308 8.60 -15.70 -7.44
N ARG A 309 9.31 -16.65 -8.08
CA ARG A 309 8.80 -17.96 -8.52
C ARG A 309 9.83 -19.06 -8.30
N PHE A 310 9.34 -20.28 -8.14
CA PHE A 310 10.16 -21.48 -8.13
C PHE A 310 10.89 -21.60 -9.49
N GLY A 311 12.22 -21.58 -9.48
CA GLY A 311 13.05 -21.66 -10.70
C GLY A 311 13.58 -20.32 -11.22
N GLU A 312 13.30 -19.17 -10.58
CA GLU A 312 13.98 -17.92 -10.91
C GLU A 312 15.40 -17.93 -10.32
N ASP A 313 16.34 -17.41 -11.10
CA ASP A 313 17.77 -17.33 -10.78
C ASP A 313 17.97 -16.58 -9.44
N PRO A 314 18.51 -17.24 -8.40
CA PRO A 314 18.73 -16.62 -7.10
C PRO A 314 19.79 -15.50 -7.13
N GLU A 315 20.56 -15.37 -8.21
CA GLU A 315 21.61 -14.35 -8.36
C GLU A 315 21.12 -13.03 -9.00
N ARG A 316 19.83 -12.92 -9.31
CA ARG A 316 19.31 -11.67 -9.89
C ARG A 316 19.36 -10.53 -8.88
N VAL A 317 19.91 -9.41 -9.35
CA VAL A 317 20.01 -8.18 -8.58
C VAL A 317 19.25 -7.05 -9.26
N ARG A 318 18.93 -6.02 -8.49
CA ARG A 318 18.41 -4.75 -8.96
C ARG A 318 19.37 -3.62 -8.58
N ALA A 319 19.66 -2.74 -9.54
CA ALA A 319 20.27 -1.45 -9.29
C ALA A 319 19.35 -0.33 -9.78
N LEU A 320 19.36 0.80 -9.09
CA LEU A 320 18.66 2.03 -9.50
C LEU A 320 19.69 3.10 -9.77
N VAL A 321 19.57 3.79 -10.89
CA VAL A 321 20.36 4.98 -11.20
C VAL A 321 19.43 6.18 -11.19
N THR A 322 19.67 7.14 -10.30
CA THR A 322 18.88 8.37 -10.20
C THR A 322 19.65 9.57 -10.70
N VAL A 323 18.99 10.47 -11.42
CA VAL A 323 19.55 11.73 -11.92
C VAL A 323 18.53 12.86 -11.73
N PRO A 324 18.97 14.12 -11.66
CA PRO A 324 18.07 15.27 -11.75
C PRO A 324 17.22 15.22 -13.03
N PRO A 325 16.03 15.82 -13.02
CA PRO A 325 15.10 15.74 -14.15
C PRO A 325 15.68 16.13 -15.51
N GLY A 326 16.54 17.16 -15.55
CA GLY A 326 17.18 17.62 -16.77
C GLY A 326 18.20 16.66 -17.38
N ALA A 327 18.71 15.69 -16.61
CA ALA A 327 19.70 14.71 -17.07
C ALA A 327 19.06 13.37 -17.50
N GLY A 328 17.72 13.25 -17.46
CA GLY A 328 17.03 11.98 -17.75
C GLY A 328 17.23 11.48 -19.16
N ALA A 329 17.18 12.36 -20.16
CA ALA A 329 17.41 11.98 -21.57
C ALA A 329 18.84 11.50 -21.79
N THR A 330 19.84 12.15 -21.18
CA THR A 330 21.25 11.73 -21.25
C THR A 330 21.43 10.35 -20.62
N LEU A 331 20.87 10.12 -19.43
CA LEU A 331 20.91 8.80 -18.77
C LEU A 331 20.33 7.70 -19.69
N ALA A 332 19.17 7.95 -20.29
CA ALA A 332 18.53 6.96 -21.16
C ALA A 332 19.38 6.65 -22.40
N ALA A 333 19.96 7.68 -23.04
CA ALA A 333 20.83 7.52 -24.21
C ALA A 333 22.11 6.73 -23.88
N GLU A 334 22.78 7.04 -22.77
CA GLU A 334 24.00 6.36 -22.36
C GLU A 334 23.74 4.89 -21.97
N LEU A 335 22.65 4.58 -21.27
CA LEU A 335 22.25 3.21 -20.98
C LEU A 335 21.91 2.42 -22.25
N GLN A 336 21.24 3.05 -23.22
CA GLN A 336 20.94 2.43 -24.51
C GLN A 336 22.22 2.15 -25.29
N ALA A 337 23.16 3.09 -25.34
CA ALA A 337 24.45 2.91 -26.00
C ALA A 337 25.27 1.78 -25.36
N ALA A 338 25.35 1.73 -24.04
CA ALA A 338 26.05 0.67 -23.32
C ALA A 338 25.42 -0.71 -23.55
N ALA A 339 24.09 -0.80 -23.53
CA ALA A 339 23.36 -2.02 -23.84
C ALA A 339 23.60 -2.48 -25.29
N GLY A 340 23.65 -1.55 -26.24
CA GLY A 340 24.00 -1.81 -27.65
C GLY A 340 25.39 -2.38 -27.82
N VAL A 341 26.39 -1.83 -27.13
CA VAL A 341 27.80 -2.35 -27.12
C VAL A 341 27.84 -3.78 -26.59
N ARG A 342 27.19 -4.07 -25.46
CA ARG A 342 27.12 -5.42 -24.90
C ARG A 342 26.47 -6.42 -25.86
N SER A 343 25.36 -6.02 -26.46
CA SER A 343 24.64 -6.85 -27.44
C SER A 343 25.51 -7.16 -28.66
N ALA A 344 26.21 -6.17 -29.20
CA ALA A 344 27.11 -6.36 -30.35
C ALA A 344 28.29 -7.30 -30.04
N ARG A 345 28.81 -7.25 -28.82
CA ARG A 345 29.90 -8.11 -28.35
C ARG A 345 29.43 -9.51 -27.92
N LYS A 346 28.11 -9.71 -27.80
CA LYS A 346 27.51 -10.92 -27.19
C LYS A 346 28.03 -11.19 -25.77
N ASP A 347 28.29 -10.12 -25.02
CA ASP A 347 28.87 -10.17 -23.68
C ASP A 347 27.79 -10.38 -22.61
N GLY A 348 27.85 -11.51 -21.93
CA GLY A 348 27.04 -11.83 -20.75
C GLY A 348 25.56 -12.08 -21.02
N GLY A 349 24.80 -12.12 -19.93
CA GLY A 349 23.36 -12.33 -19.92
C GLY A 349 22.56 -11.04 -20.12
N PRO A 350 21.22 -11.16 -20.27
CA PRO A 350 20.36 -10.01 -20.48
C PRO A 350 20.21 -9.16 -19.22
N VAL A 351 20.28 -7.83 -19.37
CA VAL A 351 19.89 -6.85 -18.35
C VAL A 351 18.65 -6.11 -18.82
N THR A 352 17.60 -6.19 -18.03
CA THR A 352 16.38 -5.40 -18.27
C THR A 352 16.61 -3.97 -17.75
N VAL A 353 16.46 -2.98 -18.64
CA VAL A 353 16.54 -1.56 -18.30
C VAL A 353 15.15 -0.95 -18.45
N ARG A 354 14.65 -0.27 -17.41
CA ARG A 354 13.40 0.47 -17.41
C ARG A 354 13.64 1.91 -16.97
N ILE A 355 13.23 2.86 -17.80
CA ILE A 355 13.29 4.29 -17.45
C ILE A 355 11.97 4.71 -16.84
N ASP A 356 12.04 5.38 -15.69
CA ASP A 356 10.88 5.82 -14.90
C ASP A 356 9.78 4.76 -14.75
N PRO A 357 10.10 3.57 -14.23
CA PRO A 357 9.11 2.53 -14.08
C PRO A 357 7.95 3.03 -13.22
N ALA A 358 6.72 2.63 -13.60
CA ALA A 358 5.52 3.04 -12.87
C ALA A 358 5.50 2.51 -11.42
N VAL A 359 6.14 1.39 -11.19
CA VAL A 359 6.30 0.74 -9.88
C VAL A 359 7.78 0.49 -9.64
N LEU A 360 8.30 0.99 -8.53
CA LEU A 360 9.63 0.70 -7.99
C LEU A 360 9.41 -0.24 -6.79
N GLU A 361 9.42 -1.55 -7.07
CA GLU A 361 9.29 -2.59 -6.04
C GLU A 361 10.61 -2.94 -5.39
#